data_a32d78d9e8aacd7c7793892d4b1e5949
#
_entry.id   a32d78d9e8aacd7c7793892d4b1e5949
#
_cell.length_a   1.000
_cell.length_b   1.000
_cell.length_c   1.000
_cell.angle_alpha   90.00
_cell.angle_beta   90.00
_cell.angle_gamma   90.00
#
_symmetry.space_group_name_H-M   'P 1'
#
loop_
_entity.id
_entity.type
_entity.pdbx_description
1 polymer ?
#
loop_
_entity_poly.entity_id
_entity_poly.type
_entity_poly.pdbx_seq_one_letter_code
_entity_poly.pdbx_strand_id
1 'polypeptide(L)'
;FNLVFLVLAVMLALVRSWLNMGFLGIVFWNTLIGIVQQLRAKKTIDELTLVSARKVRCLRDGQWCEVLSDDLVRDDVVEFGAGDQIVADAVVLDGSAQANESLITGEARAVPKEAGGELRSGSFLMAGRCTARLTHVGADSYASKLTAEAQANGHRVARGEMMRSL
;
A
#
# COMPACT_ATOMS: atom_id res chain seq x y z
N PHE A 1 13.02 -23.30 10.01
CA PHE A 1 13.14 -24.68 9.49
C PHE A 1 14.50 -24.89 8.85
N ASN A 2 14.98 -24.06 7.95
CA ASN A 2 16.27 -24.25 7.24
C ASN A 2 17.49 -24.28 8.16
N LEU A 3 17.48 -23.56 9.27
CA LEU A 3 18.58 -23.51 10.24
C LEU A 3 18.75 -24.86 10.96
N VAL A 4 17.64 -25.54 11.30
CA VAL A 4 17.66 -26.86 11.93
C VAL A 4 18.25 -27.90 10.98
N PHE A 5 17.87 -27.87 9.70
CA PHE A 5 18.43 -28.75 8.68
C PHE A 5 19.92 -28.50 8.42
N LEU A 6 20.36 -27.25 8.50
CA LEU A 6 21.79 -26.92 8.36
C LEU A 6 22.61 -27.46 9.54
N VAL A 7 22.09 -27.33 10.77
CA VAL A 7 22.75 -27.91 11.96
C VAL A 7 22.81 -29.44 11.87
N LEU A 8 21.71 -30.06 11.43
CA LEU A 8 21.67 -31.53 11.26
C LEU A 8 22.64 -31.99 10.16
N ALA A 9 22.78 -31.24 9.07
CA ALA A 9 23.72 -31.52 7.99
C ALA A 9 25.16 -31.46 8.46
N VAL A 10 25.52 -30.45 9.26
CA VAL A 10 26.85 -30.30 9.86
C VAL A 10 27.14 -31.47 10.83
N MET A 11 26.15 -31.85 11.64
CA MET A 11 26.29 -32.97 12.58
C MET A 11 26.47 -34.31 11.88
N LEU A 12 25.76 -34.57 10.77
CA LEU A 12 25.91 -35.75 9.92
C LEU A 12 27.27 -35.80 9.20
N ALA A 13 27.78 -34.65 8.76
CA ALA A 13 29.10 -34.54 8.15
C ALA A 13 30.23 -34.87 9.13
N LEU A 14 30.10 -34.44 10.40
CA LEU A 14 31.05 -34.77 11.48
C LEU A 14 31.08 -36.26 11.83
N VAL A 15 29.94 -36.95 11.74
CA VAL A 15 29.84 -38.40 12.04
C VAL A 15 30.32 -39.27 10.87
N ARG A 16 30.76 -38.67 9.73
CA ARG A 16 31.35 -39.36 8.56
C ARG A 16 30.49 -40.48 7.95
N SER A 17 29.16 -40.38 8.09
CA SER A 17 28.24 -41.37 7.52
C SER A 17 27.84 -41.01 6.08
N TRP A 18 28.64 -41.37 5.12
CA TRP A 18 28.50 -41.05 3.69
C TRP A 18 27.18 -41.57 3.08
N LEU A 19 26.63 -42.66 3.62
CA LEU A 19 25.37 -43.23 3.14
C LEU A 19 24.16 -42.30 3.39
N ASN A 20 24.24 -41.43 4.39
CA ASN A 20 23.14 -40.49 4.74
C ASN A 20 23.23 -39.15 4.01
N MET A 21 24.27 -38.92 3.18
CA MET A 21 24.43 -37.68 2.42
C MET A 21 23.36 -37.50 1.32
N GLY A 22 22.66 -38.57 0.92
CA GLY A 22 21.50 -38.47 0.02
C GLY A 22 20.40 -37.52 0.55
N PHE A 23 20.28 -37.44 1.87
CA PHE A 23 19.34 -36.49 2.52
C PHE A 23 19.70 -35.02 2.23
N LEU A 24 21.00 -34.69 2.15
CA LEU A 24 21.44 -33.32 1.83
C LEU A 24 21.01 -32.88 0.42
N GLY A 25 21.01 -33.84 -0.53
CA GLY A 25 20.51 -33.56 -1.89
C GLY A 25 19.04 -33.20 -1.88
N ILE A 26 18.21 -33.89 -1.11
CA ILE A 26 16.78 -33.60 -0.98
C ILE A 26 16.57 -32.21 -0.34
N VAL A 27 17.31 -31.89 0.72
CA VAL A 27 17.24 -30.58 1.38
C VAL A 27 17.65 -29.46 0.43
N PHE A 28 18.71 -29.65 -0.34
CA PHE A 28 19.19 -28.68 -1.32
C PHE A 28 18.14 -28.41 -2.40
N TRP A 29 17.56 -29.46 -3.00
CA TRP A 29 16.54 -29.32 -4.02
C TRP A 29 15.24 -28.70 -3.46
N ASN A 30 14.84 -29.07 -2.26
CA ASN A 30 13.66 -28.52 -1.61
C ASN A 30 13.84 -27.00 -1.32
N THR A 31 15.03 -26.60 -0.86
CA THR A 31 15.37 -25.20 -0.64
C THR A 31 15.40 -24.41 -1.95
N LEU A 32 16.00 -24.97 -3.00
CA LEU A 32 16.05 -24.35 -4.32
C LEU A 32 14.65 -24.11 -4.91
N ILE A 33 13.81 -25.15 -4.83
CA ILE A 33 12.41 -25.05 -5.28
C ILE A 33 11.67 -23.97 -4.48
N GLY A 34 11.85 -23.93 -3.16
CA GLY A 34 11.23 -22.92 -2.29
C GLY A 34 11.65 -21.49 -2.66
N ILE A 35 12.93 -21.25 -2.94
CA ILE A 35 13.43 -19.95 -3.39
C ILE A 35 12.80 -19.55 -4.72
N VAL A 36 12.78 -20.46 -5.70
CA VAL A 36 12.18 -20.18 -7.02
C VAL A 36 10.69 -19.87 -6.90
N GLN A 37 9.95 -20.62 -6.07
CA GLN A 37 8.54 -20.36 -5.80
C GLN A 37 8.32 -18.99 -5.15
N GLN A 38 9.13 -18.61 -4.16
CA GLN A 38 9.06 -17.31 -3.52
C GLN A 38 9.32 -16.16 -4.49
N LEU A 39 10.35 -16.30 -5.35
CA LEU A 39 10.67 -15.28 -6.35
C LEU A 39 9.55 -15.12 -7.38
N ARG A 40 8.95 -16.23 -7.84
CA ARG A 40 7.80 -16.19 -8.75
C ARG A 40 6.58 -15.56 -8.10
N ALA A 41 6.27 -15.95 -6.86
CA ALA A 41 5.13 -15.37 -6.13
C ALA A 41 5.30 -13.87 -5.93
N LYS A 42 6.51 -13.41 -5.55
CA LYS A 42 6.80 -11.98 -5.42
C LYS A 42 6.60 -11.25 -6.74
N LYS A 43 7.15 -11.77 -7.84
CA LYS A 43 7.00 -11.15 -9.15
C LYS A 43 5.53 -11.01 -9.56
N THR A 44 4.71 -12.05 -9.33
CA THR A 44 3.27 -12.00 -9.65
C THR A 44 2.54 -10.93 -8.81
N ILE A 45 2.88 -10.78 -7.54
CA ILE A 45 2.30 -9.75 -6.68
C ILE A 45 2.72 -8.35 -7.16
N ASP A 46 4.00 -8.16 -7.50
CA ASP A 46 4.50 -6.89 -8.00
C ASP A 46 3.80 -6.50 -9.33
N GLU A 47 3.61 -7.45 -10.26
CA GLU A 47 2.88 -7.22 -11.51
C GLU A 47 1.40 -6.85 -11.25
N LEU A 48 0.73 -7.51 -10.32
CA LEU A 48 -0.66 -7.18 -9.95
C LEU A 48 -0.76 -5.80 -9.29
N THR A 49 0.22 -5.42 -8.49
CA THR A 49 0.27 -4.10 -7.85
C THR A 49 0.42 -3.00 -8.90
N LEU A 50 1.27 -3.19 -9.92
CA LEU A 50 1.43 -2.24 -11.02
C LEU A 50 0.15 -2.07 -11.85
N VAL A 51 -0.60 -3.16 -12.10
CA VAL A 51 -1.87 -3.08 -12.82
C VAL A 51 -2.96 -2.41 -11.98
N SER A 52 -2.87 -2.52 -10.66
CA SER A 52 -3.80 -1.89 -9.71
C SER A 52 -3.41 -0.46 -9.33
N ALA A 53 -2.23 0.00 -9.73
CA ALA A 53 -1.76 1.36 -9.47
C ALA A 53 -2.67 2.38 -10.17
N ARG A 54 -3.24 3.27 -9.38
CA ARG A 54 -4.18 4.28 -9.89
C ARG A 54 -3.43 5.36 -10.63
N LYS A 55 -3.90 5.64 -11.84
CA LYS A 55 -3.42 6.75 -12.65
C LYS A 55 -4.30 7.97 -12.37
N VAL A 56 -3.68 9.11 -12.25
CA VAL A 56 -4.31 10.41 -12.04
C VAL A 56 -3.86 11.35 -13.15
N ARG A 57 -4.79 12.15 -13.68
CA ARG A 57 -4.46 13.19 -14.64
C ARG A 57 -3.82 14.37 -13.90
N CYS A 58 -2.57 14.64 -14.22
CA CYS A 58 -1.77 15.68 -13.60
C CYS A 58 -1.30 16.69 -14.66
N LEU A 59 -1.30 17.96 -14.30
CA LEU A 59 -0.81 19.05 -15.13
C LEU A 59 0.68 19.29 -14.81
N ARG A 60 1.57 18.92 -15.70
CA ARG A 60 3.02 19.17 -15.60
C ARG A 60 3.52 19.85 -16.87
N ASP A 61 4.36 20.85 -16.72
CA ASP A 61 4.93 21.62 -17.86
C ASP A 61 3.86 22.17 -18.83
N GLY A 62 2.68 22.53 -18.31
CA GLY A 62 1.57 23.04 -19.10
C GLY A 62 0.81 21.97 -19.91
N GLN A 63 1.11 20.70 -19.72
CA GLN A 63 0.44 19.60 -20.42
C GLN A 63 -0.18 18.61 -19.41
N TRP A 64 -1.36 18.08 -19.77
CA TRP A 64 -2.01 17.04 -19.00
C TRP A 64 -1.38 15.70 -19.33
N CYS A 65 -0.85 15.01 -18.31
CA CYS A 65 -0.28 13.67 -18.41
C CYS A 65 -0.92 12.75 -17.36
N GLU A 66 -0.85 11.45 -17.61
CA GLU A 66 -1.23 10.44 -16.62
C GLU A 66 -0.01 10.08 -15.76
N VAL A 67 -0.14 10.24 -14.45
CA VAL A 67 0.89 9.93 -13.46
C VAL A 67 0.35 8.89 -12.50
N LEU A 68 1.20 7.96 -12.06
CA LEU A 68 0.81 7.01 -11.02
C LEU A 68 0.60 7.75 -9.69
N SER A 69 -0.35 7.28 -8.87
CA SER A 69 -0.62 7.87 -7.56
C SER A 69 0.61 8.00 -6.67
N ASP A 70 1.55 7.04 -6.80
CA ASP A 70 2.75 6.98 -5.98
C ASP A 70 3.86 7.94 -6.45
N ASP A 71 3.75 8.42 -7.69
CA ASP A 71 4.67 9.39 -8.30
C ASP A 71 4.18 10.86 -8.19
N LEU A 72 3.04 11.06 -7.53
CA LEU A 72 2.51 12.38 -7.26
C LEU A 72 3.35 13.10 -6.19
N VAL A 73 3.59 14.38 -6.43
CA VAL A 73 4.33 15.22 -5.49
C VAL A 73 3.47 16.37 -4.98
N ARG A 74 3.89 16.97 -3.88
CA ARG A 74 3.24 18.15 -3.35
C ARG A 74 3.26 19.27 -4.38
N ASP A 75 2.17 20.04 -4.42
CA ASP A 75 1.91 21.14 -5.37
C ASP A 75 1.61 20.70 -6.81
N ASP A 76 1.58 19.39 -7.12
CA ASP A 76 1.02 18.92 -8.37
C ASP A 76 -0.45 19.38 -8.51
N VAL A 77 -0.82 19.77 -9.73
CA VAL A 77 -2.20 20.12 -10.08
C VAL A 77 -2.84 18.91 -10.76
N VAL A 78 -3.90 18.39 -10.19
CA VAL A 78 -4.57 17.16 -10.63
C VAL A 78 -6.03 17.41 -10.97
N GLU A 79 -6.56 16.63 -11.90
CA GLU A 79 -7.98 16.62 -12.24
C GLU A 79 -8.65 15.39 -11.64
N PHE A 80 -9.74 15.61 -10.91
CA PHE A 80 -10.60 14.56 -10.39
C PHE A 80 -11.99 14.65 -11.02
N GLY A 81 -12.54 13.50 -11.42
CA GLY A 81 -13.88 13.35 -11.95
C GLY A 81 -14.77 12.45 -11.09
N ALA A 82 -16.05 12.36 -11.45
CA ALA A 82 -16.98 11.46 -10.76
C ALA A 82 -16.51 10.00 -10.85
N GLY A 83 -16.47 9.31 -9.71
CA GLY A 83 -15.97 7.95 -9.56
C GLY A 83 -14.49 7.86 -9.17
N ASP A 84 -13.75 8.95 -9.23
CA ASP A 84 -12.34 8.95 -8.84
C ASP A 84 -12.18 8.92 -7.33
N GLN A 85 -11.19 8.18 -6.87
CA GLN A 85 -10.73 8.26 -5.49
C GLN A 85 -9.71 9.38 -5.37
N ILE A 86 -9.86 10.18 -4.33
CA ILE A 86 -8.90 11.21 -3.96
C ILE A 86 -7.69 10.52 -3.32
N VAL A 87 -6.58 10.50 -4.06
CA VAL A 87 -5.37 9.74 -3.71
C VAL A 87 -4.45 10.48 -2.72
N ALA A 88 -4.58 11.81 -2.66
CA ALA A 88 -3.77 12.68 -1.80
C ALA A 88 -4.63 13.85 -1.31
N ASP A 89 -4.22 14.50 -0.22
CA ASP A 89 -4.94 15.67 0.25
C ASP A 89 -4.72 16.85 -0.71
N ALA A 90 -5.78 17.55 -1.03
CA ALA A 90 -5.74 18.61 -2.03
C ALA A 90 -6.68 19.77 -1.68
N VAL A 91 -6.46 20.91 -2.33
CA VAL A 91 -7.37 22.06 -2.31
C VAL A 91 -7.90 22.30 -3.72
N VAL A 92 -9.21 22.39 -3.85
CA VAL A 92 -9.87 22.67 -5.12
C VAL A 92 -9.46 24.04 -5.62
N LEU A 93 -8.95 24.12 -6.85
CA LEU A 93 -8.60 25.37 -7.52
C LEU A 93 -9.76 25.88 -8.36
N ASP A 94 -10.41 24.97 -9.10
CA ASP A 94 -11.50 25.29 -10.01
C ASP A 94 -12.46 24.11 -10.15
N GLY A 95 -13.71 24.41 -10.50
CA GLY A 95 -14.77 23.43 -10.64
C GLY A 95 -15.60 23.23 -9.37
N SER A 96 -16.52 22.26 -9.44
CA SER A 96 -17.35 21.86 -8.31
C SER A 96 -17.58 20.36 -8.31
N ALA A 97 -17.58 19.76 -7.14
CA ALA A 97 -17.72 18.33 -6.98
C ALA A 97 -18.45 17.97 -5.68
N GLN A 98 -18.96 16.76 -5.61
CA GLN A 98 -19.52 16.18 -4.39
C GLN A 98 -18.62 15.02 -3.95
N ALA A 99 -18.01 15.15 -2.79
CA ALA A 99 -17.15 14.13 -2.21
C ALA A 99 -17.89 13.29 -1.16
N ASN A 100 -17.68 11.99 -1.21
CA ASN A 100 -18.10 11.05 -0.16
C ASN A 100 -16.89 10.77 0.75
N GLU A 101 -16.98 11.24 1.97
CA GLU A 101 -15.95 11.09 3.00
C GLU A 101 -16.27 9.96 3.99
N SER A 102 -17.24 9.08 3.69
CA SER A 102 -17.72 8.05 4.61
C SER A 102 -16.65 7.06 5.09
N LEU A 103 -15.67 6.75 4.25
CA LEU A 103 -14.55 5.87 4.63
C LEU A 103 -13.62 6.50 5.68
N ILE A 104 -13.68 7.82 5.82
CA ILE A 104 -12.80 8.59 6.70
C ILE A 104 -13.56 9.03 7.95
N THR A 105 -14.77 9.57 7.77
CA THR A 105 -15.58 10.15 8.84
C THR A 105 -16.64 9.20 9.38
N GLY A 106 -16.97 8.14 8.64
CA GLY A 106 -18.09 7.25 8.93
C GLY A 106 -19.46 7.80 8.51
N GLU A 107 -19.53 9.05 8.02
CA GLU A 107 -20.77 9.68 7.59
C GLU A 107 -20.98 9.54 6.08
N ALA A 108 -22.06 8.88 5.67
CA ALA A 108 -22.37 8.61 4.25
C ALA A 108 -22.93 9.84 3.49
N ARG A 109 -22.79 11.02 4.02
CA ARG A 109 -23.30 12.26 3.41
C ARG A 109 -22.32 12.79 2.38
N ALA A 110 -22.83 13.09 1.17
CA ALA A 110 -22.05 13.80 0.16
C ALA A 110 -21.79 15.25 0.61
N VAL A 111 -20.52 15.64 0.60
CA VAL A 111 -20.08 16.99 0.98
C VAL A 111 -19.77 17.76 -0.29
N PRO A 112 -20.45 18.91 -0.53
CA PRO A 112 -20.13 19.76 -1.68
C PRO A 112 -18.74 20.37 -1.49
N LYS A 113 -17.96 20.38 -2.57
CA LYS A 113 -16.61 20.94 -2.65
C LYS A 113 -16.57 21.94 -3.80
N GLU A 114 -16.24 23.17 -3.47
CA GLU A 114 -16.09 24.29 -4.39
C GLU A 114 -14.66 24.82 -4.34
N ALA A 115 -14.33 25.80 -5.15
CA ALA A 115 -13.02 26.43 -5.15
C ALA A 115 -12.60 26.86 -3.73
N GLY A 116 -11.41 26.50 -3.31
CA GLY A 116 -10.89 26.66 -1.94
C GLY A 116 -11.28 25.54 -0.97
N GLY A 117 -12.16 24.61 -1.35
CA GLY A 117 -12.56 23.48 -0.53
C GLY A 117 -11.45 22.43 -0.40
N GLU A 118 -11.32 21.83 0.77
CA GLU A 118 -10.36 20.75 1.03
C GLU A 118 -10.92 19.41 0.56
N LEU A 119 -10.09 18.66 -0.17
CA LEU A 119 -10.31 17.26 -0.51
C LEU A 119 -9.36 16.40 0.34
N ARG A 120 -9.92 15.39 1.01
CA ARG A 120 -9.14 14.48 1.86
C ARG A 120 -8.86 13.17 1.15
N SER A 121 -7.63 12.72 1.24
CA SER A 121 -7.23 11.41 0.72
C SER A 121 -8.09 10.29 1.31
N GLY A 122 -8.40 9.28 0.48
CA GLY A 122 -9.27 8.17 0.88
C GLY A 122 -10.77 8.41 0.64
N SER A 123 -11.20 9.63 0.32
CA SER A 123 -12.57 9.91 -0.11
C SER A 123 -12.78 9.67 -1.60
N PHE A 124 -14.04 9.66 -2.06
CA PHE A 124 -14.42 9.47 -3.46
C PHE A 124 -15.23 10.65 -3.98
N LEU A 125 -14.98 11.07 -5.21
CA LEU A 125 -15.88 11.97 -5.91
C LEU A 125 -17.12 11.22 -6.41
N MET A 126 -18.30 11.61 -5.95
CA MET A 126 -19.57 11.02 -6.38
C MET A 126 -20.11 11.66 -7.64
N ALA A 127 -19.95 12.98 -7.77
CA ALA A 127 -20.44 13.76 -8.90
C ALA A 127 -19.58 15.01 -9.10
N GLY A 128 -19.62 15.56 -10.33
CA GLY A 128 -18.89 16.75 -10.71
C GLY A 128 -17.47 16.46 -11.19
N ARG A 129 -16.72 17.53 -11.40
CA ARG A 129 -15.30 17.51 -11.78
C ARG A 129 -14.64 18.74 -11.19
N CYS A 130 -13.42 18.56 -10.70
CA CYS A 130 -12.65 19.67 -10.18
C CYS A 130 -11.16 19.49 -10.50
N THR A 131 -10.48 20.62 -10.58
CA THR A 131 -9.02 20.68 -10.62
C THR A 131 -8.55 21.08 -9.23
N ALA A 132 -7.59 20.35 -8.68
CA ALA A 132 -7.13 20.58 -7.32
C ALA A 132 -5.60 20.53 -7.24
N ARG A 133 -5.03 21.29 -6.31
CA ARG A 133 -3.61 21.27 -6.01
C ARG A 133 -3.35 20.39 -4.80
N LEU A 134 -2.41 19.49 -4.93
CA LEU A 134 -2.03 18.56 -3.86
C LEU A 134 -1.31 19.31 -2.72
N THR A 135 -1.71 19.04 -1.49
CA THR A 135 -1.12 19.63 -0.28
C THR A 135 -0.29 18.64 0.51
N HIS A 136 -0.77 17.39 0.67
CA HIS A 136 -0.07 16.33 1.36
C HIS A 136 -0.18 15.05 0.55
N VAL A 137 0.97 14.39 0.31
CA VAL A 137 1.08 13.19 -0.52
C VAL A 137 1.72 12.03 0.26
N GLY A 138 1.49 10.80 -0.18
CA GLY A 138 2.10 9.62 0.39
C GLY A 138 1.83 9.44 1.89
N ALA A 139 2.90 9.28 2.68
CA ALA A 139 2.82 9.06 4.13
C ALA A 139 2.23 10.24 4.90
N ASP A 140 2.35 11.46 4.37
CA ASP A 140 1.84 12.68 5.00
C ASP A 140 0.34 12.92 4.75
N SER A 141 -0.28 12.15 3.87
CA SER A 141 -1.71 12.25 3.57
C SER A 141 -2.58 11.84 4.76
N TYR A 142 -3.78 12.39 4.83
CA TYR A 142 -4.74 12.13 5.89
C TYR A 142 -5.06 10.64 6.06
N ALA A 143 -5.33 9.93 4.96
CA ALA A 143 -5.61 8.49 4.99
C ALA A 143 -4.44 7.67 5.53
N SER A 144 -3.19 8.02 5.16
CA SER A 144 -1.99 7.34 5.63
C SER A 144 -1.78 7.54 7.13
N LYS A 145 -1.96 8.76 7.63
CA LYS A 145 -1.89 9.07 9.07
C LYS A 145 -2.94 8.30 9.86
N LEU A 146 -4.17 8.29 9.39
CA LEU A 146 -5.26 7.56 10.03
C LEU A 146 -4.97 6.04 10.11
N THR A 147 -4.45 5.49 9.03
CA THR A 147 -4.07 4.06 8.97
C THR A 147 -2.93 3.75 9.93
N ALA A 148 -1.91 4.61 10.00
CA ALA A 148 -0.78 4.46 10.92
C ALA A 148 -1.23 4.53 12.39
N GLU A 149 -2.14 5.45 12.74
CA GLU A 149 -2.73 5.56 14.08
C GLU A 149 -3.56 4.32 14.44
N ALA A 150 -4.37 3.82 13.51
CA ALA A 150 -5.16 2.62 13.71
C ALA A 150 -4.27 1.39 13.96
N GLN A 151 -3.18 1.24 13.20
CA GLN A 151 -2.20 0.16 13.41
C GLN A 151 -1.48 0.28 14.75
N ALA A 152 -1.05 1.48 15.14
CA ALA A 152 -0.40 1.72 16.43
C ALA A 152 -1.32 1.38 17.62
N ASN A 153 -2.59 1.72 17.51
CA ASN A 153 -3.59 1.41 18.55
C ASN A 153 -3.92 -0.10 18.56
N GLY A 154 -4.03 -0.75 17.40
CA GLY A 154 -4.23 -2.20 17.30
C GLY A 154 -3.12 -3.00 17.99
N HIS A 155 -1.87 -2.60 17.80
CA HIS A 155 -0.73 -3.22 18.50
C HIS A 155 -0.74 -2.99 20.02
N ARG A 156 -1.23 -1.85 20.49
CA ARG A 156 -1.37 -1.58 21.94
C ARG A 156 -2.44 -2.46 22.58
N VAL A 157 -3.58 -2.64 21.93
CA VAL A 157 -4.68 -3.48 22.41
C VAL A 157 -4.25 -4.95 22.46
N ALA A 158 -3.65 -5.48 21.39
CA ALA A 158 -3.16 -6.87 21.34
C ALA A 158 -2.10 -7.15 22.42
N ARG A 159 -1.20 -6.18 22.69
CA ARG A 159 -0.19 -6.32 23.76
C ARG A 159 -0.80 -6.27 25.15
N GLY A 160 -1.86 -5.46 25.34
CA GLY A 160 -2.59 -5.36 26.61
C GLY A 160 -3.37 -6.64 26.94
N GLU A 161 -3.96 -7.29 25.93
CA GLU A 161 -4.68 -8.56 26.14
C GLU A 161 -3.73 -9.72 26.43
N MET A 162 -2.56 -9.79 25.76
CA MET A 162 -1.55 -10.81 26.08
C MET A 162 -0.98 -10.68 27.48
N MET A 163 -0.85 -9.45 28.01
CA MET A 163 -0.38 -9.24 29.41
C MET A 163 -1.47 -9.50 30.45
N ARG A 164 -2.74 -9.57 30.07
CA ARG A 164 -3.86 -9.87 30.99
C ARG A 164 -4.16 -11.38 31.09
N SER A 165 -3.62 -12.18 30.16
CA SER A 165 -3.79 -13.64 30.10
C SER A 165 -2.63 -14.44 30.71
N LEU A 166 -1.63 -13.77 31.27
CA LEU A 166 -0.54 -14.30 32.10
C LEU A 166 -0.80 -14.00 33.59
#